data_d83774c5f210ed438ce6189264b2b909
#
_entry.id   d83774c5f210ed438ce6189264b2b909
#
_cell.length_a   1.000
_cell.length_b   1.000
_cell.length_c   1.000
_cell.angle_alpha   90.00
_cell.angle_beta   90.00
_cell.angle_gamma   90.00
#
_symmetry.space_group_name_H-M   'P 1'
#
loop_
_entity.id
_entity.type
_entity.pdbx_description
1 polymer ?
#
loop_
_entity_poly.entity_id
_entity_poly.type
_entity_poly.pdbx_seq_one_letter_code
_entity_poly.pdbx_strand_id
1 'polypeptide(L)'
;MKMESDSDFACSPSSAFSASSAVRGLTFFQAELSAQIAQARELFLEYAQSLGFSLCFQNFDQELAALPGDYAPPAGRLLLAEYEGELAGCVALHKLDASVCEMKRLYLRHKFRGKGIGRVLAERIISEARRIGYKRMRLDTVEPVMKDAVEMYRKLGFKEIAPYCTNPIAGALYMELQL
;
A
#
# COMPACT_ATOMS: atom_id res chain seq x y z
N MET A 1 -18.60 34.87 -45.85
CA MET A 1 -17.30 34.51 -46.46
C MET A 1 -16.34 34.16 -45.34
N LYS A 2 -16.01 32.85 -45.28
CA LYS A 2 -14.77 32.23 -44.72
C LYS A 2 -14.47 32.51 -43.23
N MET A 3 -14.15 31.62 -42.42
CA MET A 3 -13.63 30.22 -42.43
C MET A 3 -13.12 30.01 -41.03
N GLU A 4 -13.52 28.91 -40.44
CA GLU A 4 -12.66 27.81 -39.97
C GLU A 4 -11.46 28.19 -39.10
N SER A 5 -11.42 27.67 -37.89
CA SER A 5 -10.47 26.60 -37.64
C SER A 5 -10.72 25.94 -36.30
N ASP A 6 -11.00 24.66 -36.41
CA ASP A 6 -10.82 23.68 -35.36
C ASP A 6 -9.40 23.75 -34.79
N SER A 7 -9.27 23.63 -33.47
CA SER A 7 -8.03 23.20 -32.90
C SER A 7 -8.33 22.12 -31.86
N ASP A 8 -8.13 20.90 -32.32
CA ASP A 8 -8.01 19.68 -31.54
C ASP A 8 -7.12 19.89 -30.32
N PHE A 9 -7.68 19.75 -29.12
CA PHE A 9 -6.91 19.50 -27.93
C PHE A 9 -6.71 17.98 -27.80
N ALA A 10 -5.70 17.49 -28.48
CA ALA A 10 -5.17 16.16 -28.26
C ALA A 10 -4.62 16.06 -26.83
N CYS A 11 -5.37 15.40 -25.97
CA CYS A 11 -4.90 14.96 -24.66
C CYS A 11 -3.88 13.84 -24.88
N SER A 12 -2.60 14.16 -24.85
CA SER A 12 -1.53 13.19 -24.86
C SER A 12 -1.43 12.49 -23.50
N PRO A 13 -1.52 11.16 -23.42
CA PRO A 13 -1.13 10.43 -22.23
C PRO A 13 0.37 10.21 -22.26
N SER A 14 1.12 11.04 -21.59
CA SER A 14 2.55 10.79 -21.41
C SER A 14 3.01 11.23 -20.03
N SER A 15 3.22 10.26 -19.17
CA SER A 15 4.38 10.29 -18.29
C SER A 15 4.83 8.86 -18.05
N ALA A 16 5.84 8.47 -18.82
CA ALA A 16 6.62 7.29 -18.60
C ALA A 16 7.25 7.36 -17.21
N PHE A 17 6.83 6.48 -16.31
CA PHE A 17 7.49 6.28 -15.03
C PHE A 17 8.79 5.54 -15.27
N SER A 18 9.90 6.16 -14.86
CA SER A 18 11.22 5.57 -14.80
C SER A 18 11.17 4.28 -13.97
N ALA A 19 11.49 3.17 -14.62
CA ALA A 19 11.47 1.84 -14.04
C ALA A 19 12.67 1.65 -13.11
N SER A 20 12.43 1.69 -11.79
CA SER A 20 13.32 1.05 -10.83
C SER A 20 12.88 -0.40 -10.71
N SER A 21 13.75 -1.33 -11.16
CA SER A 21 13.66 -2.80 -11.14
C SER A 21 12.23 -3.37 -11.29
N ALA A 22 11.72 -3.34 -12.53
CA ALA A 22 10.46 -3.99 -12.86
C ALA A 22 10.61 -5.52 -12.71
N VAL A 23 9.97 -6.09 -11.71
CA VAL A 23 9.77 -7.54 -11.65
C VAL A 23 8.89 -7.91 -12.84
N ARG A 24 9.45 -8.65 -13.81
CA ARG A 24 8.73 -9.00 -15.04
C ARG A 24 7.46 -9.79 -14.70
N GLY A 25 6.33 -9.43 -15.29
CA GLY A 25 5.03 -10.06 -15.03
C GLY A 25 4.28 -9.54 -13.81
N LEU A 26 4.78 -8.49 -13.15
CA LEU A 26 4.11 -7.85 -12.00
C LEU A 26 3.28 -6.66 -12.45
N THR A 27 2.00 -6.65 -12.09
CA THR A 27 1.06 -5.56 -12.32
C THR A 27 0.43 -5.08 -11.03
N PHE A 28 0.00 -3.82 -10.99
CA PHE A 28 -0.66 -3.21 -9.84
C PHE A 28 -1.92 -2.49 -10.28
N PHE A 29 -2.95 -2.54 -9.46
CA PHE A 29 -4.17 -1.77 -9.69
C PHE A 29 -4.80 -1.32 -8.38
N GLN A 30 -5.49 -0.21 -8.42
CA GLN A 30 -6.34 0.28 -7.33
C GLN A 30 -7.59 -0.60 -7.27
N ALA A 31 -7.94 -1.09 -6.08
CA ALA A 31 -9.17 -1.85 -5.88
C ALA A 31 -10.36 -0.88 -5.80
N GLU A 32 -11.21 -0.87 -6.83
CA GLU A 32 -12.40 -0.03 -6.93
C GLU A 32 -13.66 -0.84 -7.23
N LEU A 33 -13.52 -1.91 -8.01
CA LEU A 33 -14.65 -2.78 -8.37
C LEU A 33 -14.98 -3.76 -7.24
N SER A 34 -16.24 -4.15 -7.11
CA SER A 34 -16.67 -5.07 -6.05
C SER A 34 -15.88 -6.38 -6.01
N ALA A 35 -15.49 -6.92 -7.17
CA ALA A 35 -14.65 -8.11 -7.24
C ALA A 35 -13.23 -7.87 -6.68
N GLN A 36 -12.65 -6.70 -6.96
CA GLN A 36 -11.33 -6.32 -6.45
C GLN A 36 -11.37 -6.07 -4.93
N ILE A 37 -12.44 -5.47 -4.42
CA ILE A 37 -12.67 -5.30 -2.98
C ILE A 37 -12.81 -6.66 -2.30
N ALA A 38 -13.48 -7.63 -2.93
CA ALA A 38 -13.54 -9.00 -2.39
C ALA A 38 -12.16 -9.67 -2.34
N GLN A 39 -11.33 -9.49 -3.38
CA GLN A 39 -9.95 -9.94 -3.41
C GLN A 39 -9.08 -9.28 -2.31
N ALA A 40 -9.24 -7.97 -2.10
CA ALA A 40 -8.56 -7.26 -1.02
C ALA A 40 -8.96 -7.82 0.36
N ARG A 41 -10.25 -8.07 0.57
CA ARG A 41 -10.77 -8.69 1.80
C ARG A 41 -10.15 -10.06 2.05
N GLU A 42 -10.06 -10.90 1.02
CA GLU A 42 -9.40 -12.22 1.11
C GLU A 42 -7.94 -12.07 1.58
N LEU A 43 -7.17 -11.19 0.94
CA LEU A 43 -5.77 -10.94 1.31
C LEU A 43 -5.61 -10.36 2.72
N PHE A 44 -6.53 -9.52 3.18
CA PHE A 44 -6.51 -8.99 4.56
C PHE A 44 -6.78 -10.09 5.58
N LEU A 45 -7.68 -11.02 5.29
CA LEU A 45 -7.94 -12.19 6.15
C LEU A 45 -6.73 -13.14 6.18
N GLU A 46 -6.11 -13.42 5.02
CA GLU A 46 -4.88 -14.21 4.96
C GLU A 46 -3.74 -13.54 5.75
N TYR A 47 -3.60 -12.22 5.62
CA TYR A 47 -2.64 -11.43 6.41
C TYR A 47 -2.87 -11.61 7.90
N ALA A 48 -4.10 -11.39 8.38
CA ALA A 48 -4.43 -11.50 9.80
C ALA A 48 -4.13 -12.92 10.33
N GLN A 49 -4.47 -13.96 9.58
CA GLN A 49 -4.18 -15.36 9.94
C GLN A 49 -2.67 -15.64 10.01
N SER A 50 -1.88 -14.98 9.16
CA SER A 50 -0.43 -15.19 9.11
C SER A 50 0.35 -14.60 10.28
N LEU A 51 -0.25 -13.70 11.06
CA LEU A 51 0.42 -12.98 12.14
C LEU A 51 0.59 -13.78 13.42
N GLY A 52 -0.29 -14.76 13.68
CA GLY A 52 -0.28 -15.55 14.92
C GLY A 52 -0.82 -14.79 16.15
N PHE A 53 -1.38 -13.57 15.95
CA PHE A 53 -2.08 -12.79 16.98
C PHE A 53 -3.29 -12.06 16.37
N SER A 54 -4.25 -11.67 17.22
CA SER A 54 -5.46 -10.97 16.77
C SER A 54 -5.20 -9.50 16.45
N LEU A 55 -5.86 -8.98 15.43
CA LEU A 55 -5.87 -7.55 15.06
C LEU A 55 -7.08 -6.79 15.65
N CYS A 56 -7.81 -7.38 16.62
CA CYS A 56 -9.01 -6.75 17.18
C CYS A 56 -8.75 -5.36 17.77
N PHE A 57 -7.55 -5.12 18.32
CA PHE A 57 -7.13 -3.80 18.82
C PHE A 57 -7.03 -2.69 17.75
N GLN A 58 -7.03 -3.07 16.47
CA GLN A 58 -7.05 -2.16 15.33
C GLN A 58 -8.45 -2.03 14.69
N ASN A 59 -9.51 -2.51 15.33
CA ASN A 59 -10.87 -2.55 14.78
C ASN A 59 -10.96 -3.28 13.42
N PHE A 60 -10.22 -4.36 13.27
CA PHE A 60 -10.04 -5.09 12.01
C PHE A 60 -11.35 -5.55 11.36
N ASP A 61 -12.31 -6.01 12.15
CA ASP A 61 -13.62 -6.46 11.63
C ASP A 61 -14.42 -5.30 11.02
N GLN A 62 -14.34 -4.11 11.64
CA GLN A 62 -14.97 -2.90 11.10
C GLN A 62 -14.25 -2.42 9.82
N GLU A 63 -12.94 -2.48 9.78
CA GLU A 63 -12.13 -2.20 8.60
C GLU A 63 -12.54 -3.10 7.43
N LEU A 64 -12.63 -4.42 7.66
CA LEU A 64 -13.06 -5.38 6.65
C LEU A 64 -14.48 -5.11 6.15
N ALA A 65 -15.40 -4.76 7.05
CA ALA A 65 -16.79 -4.49 6.67
C ALA A 65 -16.91 -3.22 5.82
N ALA A 66 -16.07 -2.22 6.09
CA ALA A 66 -16.12 -0.90 5.46
C ALA A 66 -15.31 -0.79 4.16
N LEU A 67 -14.53 -1.82 3.75
CA LEU A 67 -13.66 -1.74 2.57
C LEU A 67 -14.39 -1.21 1.32
N PRO A 68 -13.76 -0.27 0.57
CA PRO A 68 -12.42 0.28 0.73
C PRO A 68 -12.27 1.34 1.84
N GLY A 69 -13.36 1.90 2.40
CA GLY A 69 -13.37 2.83 3.53
C GLY A 69 -12.32 3.92 3.43
N ASP A 70 -11.49 4.06 4.46
CA ASP A 70 -10.42 5.06 4.52
C ASP A 70 -9.30 4.85 3.49
N TYR A 71 -9.28 3.70 2.82
CA TYR A 71 -8.35 3.40 1.73
C TYR A 71 -8.84 3.86 0.35
N ALA A 72 -10.05 4.44 0.28
CA ALA A 72 -10.58 4.98 -0.97
C ALA A 72 -9.85 6.25 -1.42
N PRO A 73 -9.69 6.47 -2.74
CA PRO A 73 -9.30 7.77 -3.26
C PRO A 73 -10.29 8.88 -2.85
N PRO A 74 -9.86 10.15 -2.76
CA PRO A 74 -8.55 10.65 -3.19
C PRO A 74 -7.46 10.54 -2.13
N ALA A 75 -7.80 10.42 -0.85
CA ALA A 75 -6.85 10.46 0.27
C ALA A 75 -6.18 9.11 0.56
N GLY A 76 -6.87 8.00 0.30
CA GLY A 76 -6.38 6.65 0.51
C GLY A 76 -5.98 5.93 -0.77
N ARG A 77 -5.39 4.75 -0.60
CA ARG A 77 -5.11 3.78 -1.67
C ARG A 77 -5.27 2.36 -1.14
N LEU A 78 -5.84 1.49 -1.97
CA LEU A 78 -5.89 0.06 -1.75
C LEU A 78 -5.36 -0.64 -3.00
N LEU A 79 -4.08 -0.94 -3.01
CA LEU A 79 -3.42 -1.54 -4.16
C LEU A 79 -3.40 -3.06 -4.06
N LEU A 80 -3.77 -3.70 -5.14
CA LEU A 80 -3.58 -5.12 -5.37
C LEU A 80 -2.42 -5.34 -6.33
N ALA A 81 -1.69 -6.43 -6.13
CA ALA A 81 -0.62 -6.88 -7.00
C ALA A 81 -0.97 -8.23 -7.62
N GLU A 82 -0.80 -8.34 -8.92
CA GLU A 82 -0.83 -9.62 -9.65
C GLU A 82 0.56 -9.93 -10.18
N TYR A 83 0.97 -11.18 -10.06
CA TYR A 83 2.21 -11.69 -10.62
C TYR A 83 1.88 -12.86 -11.56
N GLU A 84 2.25 -12.72 -12.85
CA GLU A 84 1.94 -13.69 -13.90
C GLU A 84 0.44 -14.04 -13.99
N GLY A 85 -0.43 -13.04 -13.79
CA GLY A 85 -1.87 -13.18 -13.85
C GLY A 85 -2.52 -13.75 -12.59
N GLU A 86 -1.75 -14.02 -11.53
CA GLU A 86 -2.28 -14.50 -10.26
C GLU A 86 -2.23 -13.41 -9.18
N LEU A 87 -3.30 -13.28 -8.38
CA LEU A 87 -3.35 -12.37 -7.25
C LEU A 87 -2.26 -12.73 -6.22
N ALA A 88 -1.29 -11.82 -6.08
CA ALA A 88 -0.07 -12.06 -5.31
C ALA A 88 -0.07 -11.41 -3.93
N GLY A 89 -0.67 -10.21 -3.79
CA GLY A 89 -0.64 -9.49 -2.53
C GLY A 89 -1.33 -8.14 -2.60
N CYS A 90 -1.21 -7.37 -1.52
CA CYS A 90 -1.83 -6.05 -1.39
C CYS A 90 -0.98 -5.11 -0.52
N VAL A 91 -1.31 -3.83 -0.60
CA VAL A 91 -0.89 -2.79 0.34
C VAL A 91 -1.95 -1.71 0.39
N ALA A 92 -2.17 -1.15 1.57
CA ALA A 92 -3.11 -0.07 1.78
C ALA A 92 -2.42 1.18 2.33
N LEU A 93 -3.04 2.33 2.09
CA LEU A 93 -2.64 3.63 2.61
C LEU A 93 -3.88 4.40 3.02
N HIS A 94 -3.89 4.95 4.22
CA HIS A 94 -4.92 5.86 4.67
C HIS A 94 -4.33 7.13 5.29
N LYS A 95 -5.18 8.16 5.35
CA LYS A 95 -4.82 9.45 5.93
C LYS A 95 -4.79 9.38 7.46
N LEU A 96 -3.74 9.91 8.08
CA LEU A 96 -3.71 10.21 9.51
C LEU A 96 -4.04 11.68 9.78
N ASP A 97 -3.38 12.59 9.04
CA ASP A 97 -3.66 14.04 9.09
C ASP A 97 -3.44 14.69 7.71
N ALA A 98 -3.42 16.02 7.64
CA ALA A 98 -3.27 16.74 6.37
C ALA A 98 -1.92 16.47 5.68
N SER A 99 -0.90 16.06 6.42
CA SER A 99 0.48 15.88 5.93
C SER A 99 1.03 14.48 6.12
N VAL A 100 0.36 13.63 6.90
CA VAL A 100 0.82 12.30 7.29
C VAL A 100 -0.18 11.24 6.86
N CYS A 101 0.31 10.20 6.23
CA CYS A 101 -0.43 8.97 5.94
C CYS A 101 0.16 7.77 6.65
N GLU A 102 -0.56 6.67 6.65
CA GLU A 102 -0.08 5.40 7.20
C GLU A 102 -0.17 4.30 6.14
N MET A 103 0.92 3.57 5.97
CA MET A 103 0.96 2.33 5.19
C MET A 103 0.48 1.18 6.07
N LYS A 104 -0.52 0.45 5.59
CA LYS A 104 -1.10 -0.71 6.28
C LYS A 104 -1.21 -1.91 5.35
N ARG A 105 -1.35 -3.08 5.96
CA ARG A 105 -1.73 -4.32 5.26
C ARG A 105 -0.81 -4.67 4.08
N LEU A 106 0.50 -4.37 4.18
CA LEU A 106 1.47 -4.88 3.22
C LEU A 106 1.57 -6.38 3.39
N TYR A 107 1.00 -7.11 2.47
CA TYR A 107 0.97 -8.56 2.48
C TYR A 107 1.30 -9.14 1.11
N LEU A 108 2.03 -10.24 1.15
CA LEU A 108 2.36 -11.04 -0.03
C LEU A 108 2.15 -12.51 0.30
N ARG A 109 1.37 -13.20 -0.53
CA ARG A 109 1.16 -14.65 -0.41
C ARG A 109 2.50 -15.38 -0.44
N HIS A 110 2.64 -16.40 0.37
CA HIS A 110 3.91 -17.09 0.62
C HIS A 110 4.62 -17.53 -0.68
N LYS A 111 3.87 -18.07 -1.65
CA LYS A 111 4.42 -18.57 -2.93
C LYS A 111 5.11 -17.49 -3.78
N PHE A 112 4.88 -16.22 -3.51
CA PHE A 112 5.47 -15.09 -4.24
C PHE A 112 6.59 -14.38 -3.47
N ARG A 113 6.88 -14.80 -2.24
CA ARG A 113 7.96 -14.23 -1.43
C ARG A 113 9.33 -14.54 -2.03
N GLY A 114 10.38 -13.79 -1.65
CA GLY A 114 11.74 -13.96 -2.15
C GLY A 114 11.99 -13.41 -3.57
N LYS A 115 10.95 -12.92 -4.26
CA LYS A 115 11.05 -12.37 -5.63
C LYS A 115 11.18 -10.83 -5.69
N GLY A 116 11.33 -10.16 -4.53
CA GLY A 116 11.41 -8.69 -4.47
C GLY A 116 10.05 -7.97 -4.56
N ILE A 117 8.93 -8.68 -4.76
CA ILE A 117 7.60 -8.09 -4.98
C ILE A 117 7.14 -7.25 -3.80
N GLY A 118 7.39 -7.69 -2.54
CA GLY A 118 7.02 -6.92 -1.35
C GLY A 118 7.67 -5.55 -1.29
N ARG A 119 8.93 -5.45 -1.72
CA ARG A 119 9.64 -4.17 -1.83
C ARG A 119 9.01 -3.27 -2.90
N VAL A 120 8.70 -3.83 -4.07
CA VAL A 120 8.06 -3.06 -5.16
C VAL A 120 6.66 -2.57 -4.75
N LEU A 121 5.89 -3.37 -3.99
CA LEU A 121 4.62 -2.95 -3.39
C LEU A 121 4.82 -1.75 -2.45
N ALA A 122 5.81 -1.83 -1.54
CA ALA A 122 6.13 -0.73 -0.63
C ALA A 122 6.58 0.54 -1.38
N GLU A 123 7.45 0.42 -2.37
CA GLU A 123 7.90 1.52 -3.22
C GLU A 123 6.71 2.15 -3.98
N ARG A 124 5.78 1.32 -4.47
CA ARG A 124 4.59 1.79 -5.17
C ARG A 124 3.67 2.61 -4.27
N ILE A 125 3.36 2.14 -3.08
CA ILE A 125 2.49 2.89 -2.16
C ILE A 125 3.15 4.18 -1.65
N ILE A 126 4.47 4.18 -1.47
CA ILE A 126 5.26 5.39 -1.16
C ILE A 126 5.12 6.42 -2.31
N SER A 127 5.21 5.96 -3.56
CA SER A 127 5.02 6.83 -4.73
C SER A 127 3.59 7.41 -4.78
N GLU A 128 2.57 6.61 -4.48
CA GLU A 128 1.18 7.10 -4.40
C GLU A 128 1.01 8.15 -3.29
N ALA A 129 1.62 7.95 -2.12
CA ALA A 129 1.60 8.92 -1.03
C ALA A 129 2.19 10.28 -1.44
N ARG A 130 3.33 10.26 -2.15
CA ARG A 130 3.96 11.48 -2.71
C ARG A 130 3.04 12.18 -3.71
N ARG A 131 2.37 11.41 -4.60
CA ARG A 131 1.44 11.96 -5.61
C ARG A 131 0.20 12.60 -4.98
N ILE A 132 -0.28 12.05 -3.86
CA ILE A 132 -1.38 12.65 -3.08
C ILE A 132 -0.93 13.95 -2.42
N GLY A 133 0.37 14.08 -2.09
CA GLY A 133 0.95 15.29 -1.49
C GLY A 133 1.29 15.14 -0.02
N TYR A 134 1.24 13.94 0.53
CA TYR A 134 1.71 13.67 1.90
C TYR A 134 3.21 13.99 2.03
N LYS A 135 3.60 14.40 3.22
CA LYS A 135 4.99 14.73 3.57
C LYS A 135 5.68 13.63 4.35
N ARG A 136 4.90 12.82 5.03
CA ARG A 136 5.40 11.73 5.88
C ARG A 136 4.50 10.50 5.74
N MET A 137 5.12 9.34 5.78
CA MET A 137 4.43 8.06 5.85
C MET A 137 4.85 7.34 7.11
N ARG A 138 3.89 6.88 7.90
CA ARG A 138 4.10 6.05 9.09
C ARG A 138 3.68 4.61 8.84
N LEU A 139 4.16 3.74 9.67
CA LEU A 139 3.70 2.37 9.82
C LEU A 139 3.96 1.87 11.24
N ASP A 140 3.15 0.92 11.70
CA ASP A 140 3.46 0.09 12.85
C ASP A 140 3.69 -1.36 12.40
N THR A 141 4.56 -2.07 13.09
CA THR A 141 4.93 -3.46 12.78
C THR A 141 5.33 -4.19 14.07
N VAL A 142 5.55 -5.50 13.98
CA VAL A 142 6.01 -6.32 15.11
C VAL A 142 7.31 -7.00 14.73
N GLU A 143 8.43 -6.47 15.20
CA GLU A 143 9.76 -6.89 14.75
C GLU A 143 10.04 -8.40 14.91
N PRO A 144 9.70 -9.07 16.03
CA PRO A 144 9.93 -10.51 16.17
C PRO A 144 9.23 -11.38 15.11
N VAL A 145 8.07 -10.90 14.60
CA VAL A 145 7.24 -11.63 13.62
C VAL A 145 7.59 -11.24 12.19
N MET A 146 8.02 -9.99 11.97
CA MET A 146 8.14 -9.37 10.64
C MET A 146 9.57 -8.88 10.34
N LYS A 147 10.60 -9.61 10.75
CA LYS A 147 12.02 -9.21 10.60
C LYS A 147 12.37 -8.77 9.17
N ASP A 148 12.01 -9.55 8.17
CA ASP A 148 12.31 -9.24 6.77
C ASP A 148 11.64 -7.95 6.30
N ALA A 149 10.41 -7.68 6.77
CA ALA A 149 9.70 -6.45 6.47
C ALA A 149 10.37 -5.24 7.14
N VAL A 150 10.76 -5.37 8.40
CA VAL A 150 11.48 -4.31 9.14
C VAL A 150 12.79 -3.96 8.47
N GLU A 151 13.60 -4.96 8.07
CA GLU A 151 14.82 -4.71 7.30
C GLU A 151 14.56 -4.02 5.97
N MET A 152 13.50 -4.41 5.27
CA MET A 152 13.10 -3.76 4.03
C MET A 152 12.71 -2.30 4.28
N TYR A 153 11.93 -2.00 5.32
CA TYR A 153 11.54 -0.63 5.67
C TYR A 153 12.76 0.24 6.02
N ARG A 154 13.71 -0.29 6.79
CA ARG A 154 14.99 0.41 7.06
C ARG A 154 15.76 0.73 5.77
N LYS A 155 15.83 -0.22 4.83
CA LYS A 155 16.47 -0.03 3.51
C LYS A 155 15.71 0.96 2.61
N LEU A 156 14.41 1.15 2.81
CA LEU A 156 13.59 2.15 2.13
C LEU A 156 13.70 3.55 2.77
N GLY A 157 14.41 3.67 3.90
CA GLY A 157 14.67 4.94 4.57
C GLY A 157 13.72 5.26 5.73
N PHE A 158 12.86 4.32 6.11
CA PHE A 158 12.07 4.46 7.33
C PHE A 158 12.98 4.47 8.56
N LYS A 159 12.68 5.37 9.48
CA LYS A 159 13.36 5.52 10.78
C LYS A 159 12.40 5.22 11.91
N GLU A 160 12.92 4.65 12.98
CA GLU A 160 12.14 4.39 14.18
C GLU A 160 11.68 5.71 14.83
N ILE A 161 10.46 5.72 15.31
CA ILE A 161 9.85 6.85 16.01
C ILE A 161 9.16 6.39 17.30
N ALA A 162 8.79 7.34 18.15
CA ALA A 162 7.94 7.06 19.31
C ALA A 162 6.55 6.55 18.88
N PRO A 163 5.88 5.74 19.71
CA PRO A 163 4.52 5.26 19.44
C PRO A 163 3.56 6.42 19.11
N TYR A 164 2.79 6.31 18.04
CA TYR A 164 1.76 7.24 17.63
C TYR A 164 0.34 6.64 17.67
N CYS A 165 0.25 5.35 17.91
CA CYS A 165 -0.99 4.61 18.11
C CYS A 165 -0.80 3.51 19.17
N THR A 166 -1.90 2.91 19.60
CA THR A 166 -1.85 1.79 20.55
C THR A 166 -1.66 0.49 19.80
N ASN A 167 -0.54 -0.20 20.09
CA ASN A 167 -0.31 -1.58 19.68
C ASN A 167 0.16 -2.37 20.92
N PRO A 168 -0.67 -3.27 21.46
CA PRO A 168 -0.37 -4.00 22.69
C PRO A 168 0.59 -5.19 22.50
N ILE A 169 0.99 -5.46 21.25
CA ILE A 169 1.81 -6.63 20.95
C ILE A 169 3.27 -6.37 21.35
N ALA A 170 3.85 -7.30 22.09
CA ALA A 170 5.26 -7.22 22.49
C ALA A 170 6.18 -7.17 21.25
N GLY A 171 7.10 -6.20 21.24
CA GLY A 171 7.98 -5.96 20.10
C GLY A 171 7.35 -5.09 19.00
N ALA A 172 6.25 -4.39 19.31
CA ALA A 172 5.70 -3.37 18.42
C ALA A 172 6.73 -2.29 18.13
N LEU A 173 6.90 -1.96 16.86
CA LEU A 173 7.85 -0.98 16.35
C LEU A 173 7.11 0.02 15.48
N TYR A 174 7.41 1.30 15.64
CA TYR A 174 6.80 2.40 14.91
C TYR A 174 7.84 3.08 14.04
N MET A 175 7.53 3.31 12.78
CA MET A 175 8.50 3.85 11.83
C MET A 175 7.89 4.98 11.00
N GLU A 176 8.73 5.92 10.57
CA GLU A 176 8.33 7.05 9.72
C GLU A 176 9.34 7.25 8.57
N LEU A 177 8.81 7.54 7.39
CA LEU A 177 9.55 7.95 6.21
C LEU A 177 9.19 9.39 5.84
N GLN A 178 10.19 10.22 5.58
CA GLN A 178 10.00 11.52 4.91
C GLN A 178 9.77 11.27 3.41
N LEU A 179 8.70 11.83 2.85
CA LEU A 179 8.26 11.57 1.48
C LEU A 179 8.82 12.56 0.46
#